data_f9198a4df88f00f57538bba93fe4ee7b
#
_entry.id   f9198a4df88f00f57538bba93fe4ee7b
#
_cell.length_a   1.000
_cell.length_b   1.000
_cell.length_c   1.000
_cell.angle_alpha   90.00
_cell.angle_beta   90.00
_cell.angle_gamma   90.00
#
_symmetry.space_group_name_H-M   'P 1'
#
loop_
_entity.id
_entity.type
_entity.pdbx_description
1 polymer ?
#
loop_
_entity_poly.entity_id
_entity_poly.type
_entity_poly.pdbx_seq_one_letter_code
_entity_poly.pdbx_strand_id
1 'polypeptide(L)'
;TQLGFPVALKIDSPDITHKSDVNGVALNVMNAVGVRDTYNDMMQAVKRNQPNARINGVTIQNMARHKRGREIYIGLVTDDPFGPVIAFGAGGTMIELMNDRAMELPPLNQFLARSLIDRARVSETLGEWRGATAVDMDALEHVLLRVSEMVCELPQLREMDINPIIVDESGAVAVDARIVIDNAQQAHGGRTHNYNHLAILPYPAQHEQVWPMRGGEQYTIRPIHPDDADMLQTLVRSLSSESRYFRFVSSMHELPPQMLSRFTLIDYDREMALVAVYTERKAGEDGEMVETS
;
A
#
# COMPACT_ATOMS: atom_id res chain seq x y z
N THR A 1 17.33 -2.72 30.19
CA THR A 1 17.17 -2.63 28.72
C THR A 1 16.24 -1.49 28.39
N GLN A 2 16.59 -0.69 27.40
CA GLN A 2 15.75 0.41 26.90
C GLN A 2 14.42 -0.08 26.28
N LEU A 3 14.30 -1.39 25.96
CA LEU A 3 13.18 -1.95 25.21
C LEU A 3 11.98 -2.37 26.08
N GLY A 4 12.07 -2.49 27.38
CA GLY A 4 10.97 -3.05 28.18
C GLY A 4 10.67 -4.53 27.84
N PHE A 5 9.71 -5.13 28.57
CA PHE A 5 9.25 -6.51 28.37
C PHE A 5 7.72 -6.55 28.21
N PRO A 6 7.18 -7.58 27.53
CA PRO A 6 7.84 -8.70 26.87
C PRO A 6 8.54 -8.32 25.57
N VAL A 7 9.49 -9.16 25.14
CA VAL A 7 10.22 -9.00 23.88
C VAL A 7 10.07 -10.24 22.99
N ALA A 8 10.29 -10.05 21.68
CA ALA A 8 10.47 -11.11 20.71
C ALA A 8 11.95 -11.25 20.38
N LEU A 9 12.42 -12.50 20.21
CA LEU A 9 13.74 -12.85 19.72
C LEU A 9 13.60 -13.47 18.34
N LYS A 10 14.41 -13.02 17.39
CA LYS A 10 14.44 -13.56 16.02
C LYS A 10 15.87 -13.83 15.62
N ILE A 11 16.14 -15.00 15.02
CA ILE A 11 17.46 -15.31 14.46
C ILE A 11 17.80 -14.32 13.34
N ASP A 12 19.02 -13.83 13.32
CA ASP A 12 19.57 -13.01 12.24
C ASP A 12 20.55 -13.84 11.41
N SER A 13 20.13 -14.18 10.20
CA SER A 13 20.89 -14.99 9.27
C SER A 13 20.51 -14.63 7.82
N PRO A 14 21.49 -14.43 6.93
CA PRO A 14 21.22 -14.23 5.51
C PRO A 14 20.79 -15.52 4.80
N ASP A 15 21.07 -16.68 5.40
CA ASP A 15 20.84 -17.99 4.78
C ASP A 15 19.51 -18.63 5.25
N ILE A 16 18.83 -18.03 6.24
CA ILE A 16 17.56 -18.51 6.80
C ILE A 16 16.43 -17.55 6.42
N THR A 17 15.63 -17.95 5.43
CA THR A 17 14.50 -17.16 4.93
C THR A 17 13.25 -17.32 5.80
N HIS A 18 12.92 -18.54 6.23
CA HIS A 18 11.76 -18.84 7.09
C HIS A 18 12.25 -19.17 8.51
N LYS A 19 12.32 -18.14 9.34
CA LYS A 19 12.90 -18.23 10.70
C LYS A 19 12.13 -19.19 11.60
N SER A 20 10.80 -19.27 11.42
CA SER A 20 9.91 -20.13 12.23
C SER A 20 10.19 -21.62 11.99
N ASP A 21 10.56 -22.04 10.79
CA ASP A 21 10.77 -23.45 10.43
C ASP A 21 11.98 -24.07 11.15
N VAL A 22 12.90 -23.22 11.57
CA VAL A 22 14.13 -23.62 12.27
C VAL A 22 14.11 -23.32 13.77
N ASN A 23 12.94 -23.00 14.33
CA ASN A 23 12.78 -22.46 15.69
C ASN A 23 13.60 -21.18 15.93
N GLY A 24 13.73 -20.35 14.89
CA GLY A 24 14.46 -19.09 14.94
C GLY A 24 13.61 -17.88 15.38
N VAL A 25 12.40 -18.09 15.92
CA VAL A 25 11.53 -17.05 16.48
C VAL A 25 11.03 -17.48 17.86
N ALA A 26 11.16 -16.61 18.85
CA ALA A 26 10.58 -16.79 20.17
C ALA A 26 9.84 -15.52 20.59
N LEU A 27 8.59 -15.67 20.98
CA LEU A 27 7.69 -14.57 21.35
C LEU A 27 7.44 -14.56 22.85
N ASN A 28 6.99 -13.41 23.39
CA ASN A 28 6.57 -13.25 24.78
C ASN A 28 7.66 -13.56 25.82
N VAL A 29 8.91 -13.25 25.53
CA VAL A 29 10.00 -13.42 26.50
C VAL A 29 9.93 -12.32 27.56
N MET A 30 9.69 -12.70 28.82
CA MET A 30 9.19 -11.82 29.86
C MET A 30 10.28 -11.09 30.68
N ASN A 31 11.54 -11.55 30.61
CA ASN A 31 12.62 -10.98 31.43
C ASN A 31 14.01 -11.29 30.85
N ALA A 32 15.04 -10.70 31.43
CA ALA A 32 16.41 -10.83 30.95
C ALA A 32 17.01 -12.25 31.11
N VAL A 33 16.55 -13.02 32.07
CA VAL A 33 16.96 -14.42 32.22
C VAL A 33 16.39 -15.24 31.07
N GLY A 34 15.08 -15.09 30.84
CA GLY A 34 14.41 -15.74 29.71
C GLY A 34 15.06 -15.39 28.37
N VAL A 35 15.51 -14.16 28.16
CA VAL A 35 16.23 -13.77 26.94
C VAL A 35 17.52 -14.59 26.76
N ARG A 36 18.31 -14.80 27.84
CA ARG A 36 19.54 -15.59 27.74
C ARG A 36 19.28 -17.06 27.48
N ASP A 37 18.28 -17.62 28.16
CA ASP A 37 17.93 -19.03 28.00
C ASP A 37 17.39 -19.27 26.59
N THR A 38 16.44 -18.42 26.13
CA THR A 38 15.87 -18.46 24.76
C THR A 38 16.95 -18.29 23.70
N TYR A 39 17.92 -17.39 23.90
CA TYR A 39 19.05 -17.22 22.99
C TYR A 39 19.85 -18.50 22.83
N ASN A 40 20.23 -19.15 23.97
CA ASN A 40 21.02 -20.37 23.93
C ASN A 40 20.26 -21.52 23.24
N ASP A 41 18.99 -21.69 23.57
CA ASP A 41 18.14 -22.73 22.99
C ASP A 41 17.93 -22.50 21.49
N MET A 42 17.66 -21.28 21.08
CA MET A 42 17.50 -20.89 19.68
C MET A 42 18.78 -21.17 18.88
N MET A 43 19.94 -20.73 19.40
CA MET A 43 21.21 -20.95 18.72
C MET A 43 21.53 -22.46 18.54
N GLN A 44 21.19 -23.28 19.53
CA GLN A 44 21.36 -24.73 19.43
C GLN A 44 20.37 -25.36 18.44
N ALA A 45 19.10 -24.92 18.46
CA ALA A 45 18.06 -25.43 17.54
C ALA A 45 18.39 -25.08 16.09
N VAL A 46 18.75 -23.82 15.81
CA VAL A 46 19.11 -23.37 14.46
C VAL A 46 20.35 -24.11 13.94
N LYS A 47 21.39 -24.28 14.76
CA LYS A 47 22.59 -25.05 14.36
C LYS A 47 22.29 -26.51 14.07
N ARG A 48 21.31 -27.13 14.74
CA ARG A 48 20.89 -28.51 14.45
C ARG A 48 20.11 -28.60 13.15
N ASN A 49 19.21 -27.65 12.91
CA ASN A 49 18.31 -27.67 11.76
C ASN A 49 19.00 -27.18 10.48
N GLN A 50 19.95 -26.22 10.61
CA GLN A 50 20.68 -25.60 9.51
C GLN A 50 22.18 -25.47 9.87
N PRO A 51 22.95 -26.58 9.88
CA PRO A 51 24.35 -26.59 10.37
C PRO A 51 25.30 -25.70 9.56
N ASN A 52 24.97 -25.46 8.30
CA ASN A 52 25.81 -24.68 7.36
C ASN A 52 25.38 -23.20 7.25
N ALA A 53 24.28 -22.78 7.90
CA ALA A 53 23.80 -21.42 7.83
C ALA A 53 24.72 -20.46 8.57
N ARG A 54 25.01 -19.32 7.96
CA ARG A 54 25.72 -18.20 8.62
C ARG A 54 24.74 -17.51 9.58
N ILE A 55 25.11 -17.44 10.84
CA ILE A 55 24.30 -16.79 11.87
C ILE A 55 25.04 -15.55 12.35
N ASN A 56 24.46 -14.36 12.11
CA ASN A 56 24.99 -13.10 12.60
C ASN A 56 24.72 -12.90 14.10
N GLY A 57 23.58 -13.43 14.58
CA GLY A 57 23.14 -13.31 15.97
C GLY A 57 21.63 -13.45 16.11
N VAL A 58 21.09 -12.71 17.07
CA VAL A 58 19.65 -12.66 17.36
C VAL A 58 19.23 -11.21 17.50
N THR A 59 18.16 -10.83 16.81
CA THR A 59 17.52 -9.53 16.96
C THR A 59 16.49 -9.61 18.09
N ILE A 60 16.50 -8.61 18.99
CA ILE A 60 15.54 -8.47 20.08
C ILE A 60 14.66 -7.26 19.78
N GLN A 61 13.35 -7.47 19.75
CA GLN A 61 12.36 -6.46 19.41
C GLN A 61 11.28 -6.37 20.49
N ASN A 62 10.69 -5.19 20.65
CA ASN A 62 9.47 -5.07 21.44
C ASN A 62 8.38 -5.96 20.85
N MET A 63 7.59 -6.59 21.72
CA MET A 63 6.37 -7.24 21.26
C MET A 63 5.37 -6.19 20.74
N ALA A 64 4.86 -6.41 19.56
CA ALA A 64 3.67 -5.71 19.10
C ALA A 64 2.49 -6.17 20.00
N ARG A 65 2.08 -5.29 20.93
CA ARG A 65 1.05 -5.62 21.93
C ARG A 65 -0.34 -5.36 21.39
N HIS A 66 -0.78 -6.21 20.49
CA HIS A 66 -2.12 -6.11 19.93
C HIS A 66 -2.93 -7.35 20.31
N LYS A 67 -3.59 -7.32 21.48
CA LYS A 67 -4.38 -8.48 21.98
C LYS A 67 -5.46 -8.94 21.00
N ARG A 68 -5.89 -8.08 20.06
CA ARG A 68 -6.96 -8.34 19.09
C ARG A 68 -6.61 -7.82 17.68
N GLY A 69 -5.34 -7.60 17.40
CA GLY A 69 -4.87 -7.20 16.07
C GLY A 69 -5.15 -8.30 15.04
N ARG A 70 -5.45 -7.88 13.81
CA ARG A 70 -5.57 -8.77 12.66
C ARG A 70 -4.23 -8.86 11.98
N GLU A 71 -3.85 -10.07 11.59
CA GLU A 71 -2.62 -10.32 10.86
C GLU A 71 -2.90 -10.21 9.37
N ILE A 72 -2.24 -9.29 8.72
CA ILE A 72 -2.38 -8.97 7.29
C ILE A 72 -1.06 -9.30 6.59
N TYR A 73 -1.17 -9.70 5.34
CA TYR A 73 -0.09 -9.91 4.39
C TYR A 73 -0.12 -8.83 3.31
N ILE A 74 1.03 -8.24 3.03
CA ILE A 74 1.26 -7.44 1.82
C ILE A 74 2.50 -8.00 1.13
N GLY A 75 2.34 -8.40 -0.12
CA GLY A 75 3.41 -8.93 -0.95
C GLY A 75 3.63 -8.14 -2.22
N LEU A 76 4.81 -8.30 -2.79
CA LEU A 76 5.16 -7.86 -4.13
C LEU A 76 5.79 -9.02 -4.87
N VAL A 77 5.31 -9.27 -6.07
CA VAL A 77 5.90 -10.24 -7.02
C VAL A 77 6.10 -9.54 -8.35
N THR A 78 7.21 -9.79 -9.02
CA THR A 78 7.38 -9.37 -10.41
C THR A 78 6.93 -10.49 -11.33
N ASP A 79 5.94 -10.23 -12.17
CA ASP A 79 5.34 -11.20 -13.12
C ASP A 79 5.41 -10.66 -14.54
N ASP A 80 6.06 -11.37 -15.44
CA ASP A 80 6.09 -11.01 -16.86
C ASP A 80 4.76 -11.43 -17.54
N PRO A 81 4.10 -10.56 -18.31
CA PRO A 81 4.53 -9.23 -18.80
C PRO A 81 4.08 -8.04 -17.95
N PHE A 82 3.45 -8.25 -16.79
CA PHE A 82 2.79 -7.20 -16.01
C PHE A 82 3.74 -6.38 -15.13
N GLY A 83 5.00 -6.84 -14.97
CA GLY A 83 5.93 -6.21 -14.04
C GLY A 83 5.55 -6.47 -12.58
N PRO A 84 5.76 -5.49 -11.67
CA PRO A 84 5.44 -5.66 -10.27
C PRO A 84 3.92 -5.71 -10.03
N VAL A 85 3.50 -6.65 -9.18
CA VAL A 85 2.10 -6.86 -8.77
C VAL A 85 2.04 -6.83 -7.24
N ILE A 86 1.21 -6.00 -6.68
CA ILE A 86 0.98 -5.91 -5.23
C ILE A 86 -0.11 -6.90 -4.84
N ALA A 87 0.18 -7.74 -3.85
CA ALA A 87 -0.76 -8.70 -3.29
C ALA A 87 -1.15 -8.31 -1.86
N PHE A 88 -2.41 -8.52 -1.51
CA PHE A 88 -2.97 -8.27 -0.18
C PHE A 88 -3.82 -9.45 0.26
N GLY A 89 -3.79 -9.80 1.56
CA GLY A 89 -4.61 -10.87 2.11
C GLY A 89 -4.39 -11.12 3.60
N ALA A 90 -4.89 -12.26 4.08
CA ALA A 90 -4.67 -12.72 5.45
C ALA A 90 -3.17 -13.00 5.68
N GLY A 91 -2.66 -12.56 6.81
CA GLY A 91 -1.26 -12.77 7.23
C GLY A 91 -1.08 -13.89 8.24
N GLY A 92 0.12 -13.96 8.81
CA GLY A 92 0.50 -14.97 9.78
C GLY A 92 0.65 -16.36 9.18
N THR A 93 0.51 -17.39 10.02
CA THR A 93 0.66 -18.79 9.61
C THR A 93 -0.53 -19.32 8.78
N MET A 94 -1.64 -18.56 8.72
CA MET A 94 -2.84 -18.95 7.98
C MET A 94 -2.77 -18.64 6.48
N ILE A 95 -1.80 -17.86 6.03
CA ILE A 95 -1.69 -17.41 4.64
C ILE A 95 -1.69 -18.57 3.63
N GLU A 96 -0.96 -19.65 3.95
CA GLU A 96 -0.84 -20.81 3.07
C GLU A 96 -2.11 -21.65 3.01
N LEU A 97 -2.88 -21.68 4.12
CA LEU A 97 -4.09 -22.48 4.23
C LEU A 97 -5.29 -21.78 3.58
N MET A 98 -5.39 -20.47 3.72
CA MET A 98 -6.57 -19.72 3.25
C MET A 98 -6.50 -19.36 1.77
N ASN A 99 -5.29 -19.32 1.18
CA ASN A 99 -5.05 -18.84 -0.18
C ASN A 99 -5.82 -17.56 -0.51
N ASP A 100 -5.89 -16.67 0.49
CA ASP A 100 -6.61 -15.40 0.42
C ASP A 100 -5.68 -14.32 -0.12
N ARG A 101 -5.76 -14.07 -1.42
CA ARG A 101 -4.94 -13.05 -2.08
C ARG A 101 -5.76 -12.27 -3.09
N ALA A 102 -5.88 -10.98 -2.86
CA ALA A 102 -6.26 -10.02 -3.88
C ALA A 102 -4.99 -9.40 -4.48
N MET A 103 -5.03 -9.03 -5.75
CA MET A 103 -3.87 -8.48 -6.47
C MET A 103 -4.25 -7.21 -7.22
N GLU A 104 -3.27 -6.28 -7.32
CA GLU A 104 -3.44 -5.04 -8.05
C GLU A 104 -2.11 -4.56 -8.64
N LEU A 105 -2.17 -3.86 -9.78
CA LEU A 105 -0.99 -3.26 -10.42
C LEU A 105 -0.70 -1.89 -9.81
N PRO A 106 0.58 -1.58 -9.49
CA PRO A 106 0.96 -0.22 -9.13
C PRO A 106 0.94 0.70 -10.37
N PRO A 107 0.75 2.01 -10.20
CA PRO A 107 0.60 2.73 -8.94
C PRO A 107 -0.81 2.61 -8.34
N LEU A 108 -0.89 2.46 -7.01
CA LEU A 108 -2.16 2.51 -6.29
C LEU A 108 -2.51 3.95 -5.93
N ASN A 109 -3.79 4.26 -6.01
CA ASN A 109 -4.41 5.40 -5.34
C ASN A 109 -5.30 4.90 -4.19
N GLN A 110 -5.92 5.82 -3.47
CA GLN A 110 -6.78 5.48 -2.34
C GLN A 110 -7.94 4.55 -2.73
N PHE A 111 -8.57 4.81 -3.89
CA PHE A 111 -9.65 3.97 -4.39
C PHE A 111 -9.18 2.53 -4.68
N LEU A 112 -8.05 2.37 -5.37
CA LEU A 112 -7.48 1.06 -5.68
C LEU A 112 -7.00 0.33 -4.42
N ALA A 113 -6.40 1.05 -3.47
CA ALA A 113 -6.00 0.47 -2.18
C ALA A 113 -7.23 -0.06 -1.41
N ARG A 114 -8.30 0.72 -1.33
CA ARG A 114 -9.57 0.29 -0.71
C ARG A 114 -10.18 -0.90 -1.46
N SER A 115 -10.26 -0.85 -2.77
CA SER A 115 -10.77 -1.94 -3.60
C SER A 115 -9.95 -3.22 -3.43
N LEU A 116 -8.63 -3.12 -3.32
CA LEU A 116 -7.74 -4.25 -3.07
C LEU A 116 -8.04 -4.91 -1.73
N ILE A 117 -8.24 -4.11 -0.66
CA ILE A 117 -8.63 -4.61 0.66
C ILE A 117 -9.99 -5.31 0.59
N ASP A 118 -11.00 -4.68 -0.02
CA ASP A 118 -12.37 -5.18 -0.06
C ASP A 118 -12.50 -6.52 -0.84
N ARG A 119 -11.62 -6.76 -1.80
CA ARG A 119 -11.59 -8.01 -2.60
C ARG A 119 -10.98 -9.20 -1.85
N ALA A 120 -10.18 -8.96 -0.81
CA ALA A 120 -9.60 -10.02 0.00
C ALA A 120 -10.62 -10.50 1.05
N ARG A 121 -10.66 -11.81 1.31
CA ARG A 121 -11.57 -12.40 2.32
C ARG A 121 -11.28 -11.90 3.72
N VAL A 122 -10.03 -11.58 4.02
CA VAL A 122 -9.63 -11.03 5.32
C VAL A 122 -10.36 -9.74 5.65
N SER A 123 -10.87 -9.00 4.67
CA SER A 123 -11.65 -7.77 4.86
C SER A 123 -12.87 -7.98 5.77
N GLU A 124 -13.50 -9.16 5.71
CA GLU A 124 -14.62 -9.53 6.59
C GLU A 124 -14.26 -9.50 8.08
N THR A 125 -12.97 -9.59 8.42
CA THR A 125 -12.47 -9.58 9.79
C THR A 125 -12.03 -8.21 10.28
N LEU A 126 -11.91 -7.23 9.39
CA LEU A 126 -11.37 -5.89 9.71
C LEU A 126 -12.39 -5.00 10.42
N GLY A 127 -13.68 -5.28 10.27
CA GLY A 127 -14.76 -4.61 10.98
C GLY A 127 -14.86 -5.01 12.46
N GLU A 128 -15.90 -4.49 13.12
CA GLU A 128 -16.26 -4.92 14.47
C GLU A 128 -16.72 -6.38 14.47
N TRP A 129 -16.08 -7.22 15.27
CA TRP A 129 -16.44 -8.62 15.34
C TRP A 129 -16.13 -9.23 16.71
N ARG A 130 -17.12 -9.94 17.29
CA ARG A 130 -17.00 -10.65 18.58
C ARG A 130 -16.34 -9.83 19.69
N GLY A 131 -16.68 -8.54 19.78
CA GLY A 131 -16.16 -7.62 20.80
C GLY A 131 -14.72 -7.14 20.53
N ALA A 132 -14.18 -7.35 19.33
CA ALA A 132 -13.02 -6.62 18.83
C ALA A 132 -13.49 -5.39 18.04
N THR A 133 -12.88 -4.23 18.28
CA THR A 133 -13.12 -3.00 17.55
C THR A 133 -12.70 -3.15 16.08
N ALA A 134 -13.27 -2.33 15.20
CA ALA A 134 -12.79 -2.21 13.83
C ALA A 134 -11.33 -1.75 13.82
N VAL A 135 -10.57 -2.16 12.82
CA VAL A 135 -9.19 -1.71 12.62
C VAL A 135 -9.17 -0.28 12.08
N ASP A 136 -8.03 0.40 12.22
CA ASP A 136 -7.76 1.66 11.55
C ASP A 136 -7.52 1.40 10.04
N MET A 137 -8.59 1.57 9.27
CA MET A 137 -8.57 1.34 7.82
C MET A 137 -7.71 2.37 7.09
N ASP A 138 -7.66 3.60 7.58
CA ASP A 138 -6.85 4.67 6.97
C ASP A 138 -5.36 4.36 7.12
N ALA A 139 -4.95 3.84 8.27
CA ALA A 139 -3.58 3.36 8.49
C ALA A 139 -3.23 2.20 7.54
N LEU A 140 -4.15 1.26 7.32
CA LEU A 140 -3.92 0.14 6.41
C LEU A 140 -3.82 0.59 4.95
N GLU A 141 -4.71 1.47 4.51
CA GLU A 141 -4.63 2.09 3.18
C GLU A 141 -3.32 2.84 2.99
N HIS A 142 -2.91 3.61 4.00
CA HIS A 142 -1.65 4.35 3.96
C HIS A 142 -0.45 3.41 3.77
N VAL A 143 -0.41 2.26 4.43
CA VAL A 143 0.64 1.26 4.21
C VAL A 143 0.67 0.78 2.76
N LEU A 144 -0.49 0.47 2.16
CA LEU A 144 -0.57 0.06 0.75
C LEU A 144 -0.09 1.14 -0.20
N LEU A 145 -0.46 2.40 0.04
CA LEU A 145 0.02 3.53 -0.76
C LEU A 145 1.53 3.69 -0.67
N ARG A 146 2.12 3.58 0.53
CA ARG A 146 3.58 3.63 0.71
C ARG A 146 4.32 2.47 0.05
N VAL A 147 3.74 1.26 0.09
CA VAL A 147 4.25 0.11 -0.66
C VAL A 147 4.22 0.41 -2.15
N SER A 148 3.12 0.94 -2.66
CA SER A 148 2.99 1.31 -4.07
C SER A 148 4.03 2.37 -4.50
N GLU A 149 4.21 3.43 -3.72
CA GLU A 149 5.25 4.43 -3.98
C GLU A 149 6.64 3.80 -4.02
N MET A 150 6.96 2.94 -3.04
CA MET A 150 8.25 2.25 -3.00
C MET A 150 8.47 1.39 -4.25
N VAL A 151 7.45 0.69 -4.72
CA VAL A 151 7.51 -0.12 -5.94
C VAL A 151 7.73 0.74 -7.18
N CYS A 152 7.07 1.90 -7.26
CA CYS A 152 7.24 2.83 -8.39
C CYS A 152 8.65 3.43 -8.42
N GLU A 153 9.19 3.82 -7.27
CA GLU A 153 10.48 4.52 -7.19
C GLU A 153 11.70 3.58 -7.21
N LEU A 154 11.52 2.29 -6.94
CA LEU A 154 12.59 1.32 -6.81
C LEU A 154 12.48 0.19 -7.86
N PRO A 155 12.88 0.42 -9.12
CA PRO A 155 12.79 -0.59 -10.18
C PRO A 155 13.60 -1.87 -9.91
N GLN A 156 14.58 -1.79 -9.01
CA GLN A 156 15.38 -2.95 -8.58
C GLN A 156 14.64 -3.87 -7.59
N LEU A 157 13.49 -3.46 -7.06
CA LEU A 157 12.69 -4.26 -6.13
C LEU A 157 11.97 -5.38 -6.89
N ARG A 158 12.32 -6.65 -6.61
CA ARG A 158 11.79 -7.82 -7.31
C ARG A 158 10.71 -8.55 -6.53
N GLU A 159 10.94 -8.74 -5.26
CA GLU A 159 10.00 -9.39 -4.36
C GLU A 159 9.99 -8.66 -3.02
N MET A 160 8.86 -8.67 -2.40
CA MET A 160 8.69 -8.21 -1.04
C MET A 160 7.58 -9.01 -0.36
N ASP A 161 7.85 -9.44 0.87
CA ASP A 161 6.87 -10.06 1.75
C ASP A 161 6.87 -9.32 3.08
N ILE A 162 5.77 -8.67 3.42
CA ILE A 162 5.55 -8.11 4.75
C ILE A 162 4.50 -8.99 5.43
N ASN A 163 4.97 -9.84 6.35
CA ASN A 163 4.12 -10.84 6.99
C ASN A 163 4.61 -11.19 8.41
N PRO A 164 3.81 -10.92 9.46
CA PRO A 164 2.55 -10.20 9.39
C PRO A 164 2.72 -8.68 9.53
N ILE A 165 1.73 -7.95 9.02
CA ILE A 165 1.39 -6.62 9.48
C ILE A 165 0.27 -6.80 10.50
N ILE A 166 0.44 -6.31 11.71
CA ILE A 166 -0.62 -6.34 12.74
C ILE A 166 -1.37 -5.01 12.66
N VAL A 167 -2.69 -5.10 12.45
CA VAL A 167 -3.58 -3.94 12.35
C VAL A 167 -4.64 -4.01 13.43
N ASP A 168 -4.83 -2.91 14.15
CA ASP A 168 -5.92 -2.74 15.14
C ASP A 168 -6.49 -1.32 15.08
N GLU A 169 -7.28 -0.93 16.06
CA GLU A 169 -7.88 0.41 16.18
C GLU A 169 -6.87 1.54 16.37
N SER A 170 -5.60 1.24 16.65
CA SER A 170 -4.54 2.23 16.89
C SER A 170 -3.60 2.42 15.71
N GLY A 171 -3.73 1.59 14.67
CA GLY A 171 -2.92 1.67 13.46
C GLY A 171 -2.42 0.32 12.93
N ALA A 172 -1.37 0.38 12.12
CA ALA A 172 -0.76 -0.77 11.45
C ALA A 172 0.75 -0.85 11.78
N VAL A 173 1.24 -2.04 12.12
CA VAL A 173 2.65 -2.28 12.45
C VAL A 173 3.18 -3.49 11.68
N ALA A 174 4.17 -3.29 10.81
CA ALA A 174 4.90 -4.38 10.17
C ALA A 174 5.82 -5.07 11.20
N VAL A 175 5.67 -6.38 11.35
CA VAL A 175 6.41 -7.17 12.34
C VAL A 175 7.60 -7.86 11.71
N ASP A 176 7.47 -8.31 10.48
CA ASP A 176 8.56 -8.90 9.69
C ASP A 176 8.42 -8.50 8.23
N ALA A 177 9.57 -8.29 7.56
CA ALA A 177 9.63 -7.96 6.15
C ALA A 177 10.83 -8.65 5.51
N ARG A 178 10.60 -9.22 4.32
CA ARG A 178 11.63 -9.76 3.44
C ARG A 178 11.60 -8.98 2.13
N ILE A 179 12.76 -8.56 1.66
CA ILE A 179 12.90 -7.81 0.41
C ILE A 179 13.99 -8.46 -0.44
N VAL A 180 13.71 -8.69 -1.72
CA VAL A 180 14.67 -9.17 -2.73
C VAL A 180 14.91 -8.06 -3.73
N ILE A 181 16.19 -7.70 -3.89
CA ILE A 181 16.65 -6.62 -4.77
C ILE A 181 17.52 -7.21 -5.89
N ASP A 182 17.24 -6.79 -7.13
CA ASP A 182 18.09 -7.09 -8.28
C ASP A 182 19.09 -5.95 -8.52
N ASN A 183 20.36 -6.18 -8.15
CA ASN A 183 21.41 -5.18 -8.31
C ASN A 183 21.88 -5.01 -9.76
N ALA A 184 21.51 -5.90 -10.69
CA ALA A 184 21.93 -5.81 -12.10
C ALA A 184 21.32 -4.57 -12.80
N GLN A 185 20.18 -4.09 -12.35
CA GLN A 185 19.54 -2.89 -12.90
C GLN A 185 20.23 -1.56 -12.50
N GLN A 186 21.06 -1.55 -11.48
CA GLN A 186 21.84 -0.35 -11.10
C GLN A 186 22.94 0.03 -12.10
N ALA A 187 23.35 -0.88 -12.98
CA ALA A 187 24.46 -0.68 -13.91
C ALA A 187 24.14 0.27 -15.09
N HIS A 188 22.88 0.64 -15.28
CA HIS A 188 22.47 1.57 -16.33
C HIS A 188 22.27 2.98 -15.76
N GLY A 189 23.36 3.52 -15.20
CA GLY A 189 23.42 4.80 -14.50
C GLY A 189 22.76 5.97 -15.25
N GLY A 190 21.68 6.41 -14.69
CA GLY A 190 21.01 7.64 -15.02
C GLY A 190 19.78 7.76 -14.13
N ARG A 191 19.69 8.84 -13.33
CA ARG A 191 18.46 9.27 -12.65
C ARG A 191 17.42 9.75 -13.68
N THR A 192 17.09 8.93 -14.62
CA THR A 192 15.86 9.12 -15.40
C THR A 192 14.80 8.34 -14.63
N HIS A 193 13.81 9.05 -14.12
CA HIS A 193 12.54 8.46 -13.64
C HIS A 193 11.87 7.75 -14.81
N ASN A 194 12.44 6.64 -15.22
CA ASN A 194 11.92 5.84 -16.31
C ASN A 194 11.18 4.66 -15.66
N TYR A 195 9.88 4.81 -15.54
CA TYR A 195 8.97 3.82 -14.94
C TYR A 195 8.71 2.61 -15.86
N ASN A 196 9.65 2.26 -16.73
CA ASN A 196 9.52 1.16 -17.70
C ASN A 196 9.30 -0.22 -17.07
N HIS A 197 9.52 -0.36 -15.78
CA HIS A 197 9.23 -1.59 -15.04
C HIS A 197 7.76 -1.72 -14.65
N LEU A 198 6.95 -0.67 -14.82
CA LEU A 198 5.53 -0.64 -14.49
C LEU A 198 4.68 -0.87 -15.73
N ALA A 199 3.60 -1.63 -15.58
CA ALA A 199 2.60 -1.78 -16.64
C ALA A 199 1.72 -0.52 -16.81
N ILE A 200 1.55 0.25 -15.75
CA ILE A 200 0.78 1.49 -15.71
C ILE A 200 1.72 2.62 -15.32
N LEU A 201 1.84 3.65 -16.17
CA LEU A 201 2.71 4.78 -15.86
C LEU A 201 2.11 5.64 -14.74
N PRO A 202 2.97 6.15 -13.82
CA PRO A 202 2.57 7.14 -12.85
C PRO A 202 2.05 8.43 -13.51
N TYR A 203 1.36 9.23 -12.72
CA TYR A 203 0.78 10.49 -13.15
C TYR A 203 1.80 11.43 -13.84
N PRO A 204 1.52 11.90 -15.09
CA PRO A 204 2.45 12.69 -15.89
C PRO A 204 2.37 14.19 -15.57
N ALA A 205 2.86 14.60 -14.39
CA ALA A 205 2.83 15.98 -13.88
C ALA A 205 3.48 17.03 -14.80
N GLN A 206 4.35 16.63 -15.73
CA GLN A 206 4.96 17.53 -16.71
C GLN A 206 3.96 18.18 -17.66
N HIS A 207 2.71 17.70 -17.71
CA HIS A 207 1.64 18.27 -18.52
C HIS A 207 0.72 19.22 -17.75
N GLU A 208 1.05 19.53 -16.50
CA GLU A 208 0.32 20.53 -15.74
C GLU A 208 0.67 21.94 -16.19
N GLN A 209 -0.35 22.77 -16.43
CA GLN A 209 -0.17 24.16 -16.85
C GLN A 209 -1.22 25.06 -16.20
N VAL A 210 -0.75 26.19 -15.66
CA VAL A 210 -1.62 27.20 -15.07
C VAL A 210 -1.93 28.26 -16.12
N TRP A 211 -3.21 28.58 -16.29
CA TRP A 211 -3.70 29.54 -17.28
C TRP A 211 -4.51 30.63 -16.61
N PRO A 212 -4.34 31.91 -17.03
CA PRO A 212 -5.11 33.01 -16.51
C PRO A 212 -6.54 33.02 -17.09
N MET A 213 -7.53 33.32 -16.26
CA MET A 213 -8.91 33.62 -16.67
C MET A 213 -9.11 35.13 -16.94
N ARG A 214 -10.15 35.44 -17.70
CA ARG A 214 -10.61 36.82 -17.86
C ARG A 214 -11.21 37.30 -16.55
N GLY A 215 -10.45 38.02 -15.72
CA GLY A 215 -10.86 38.46 -14.38
C GLY A 215 -9.75 38.39 -13.36
N GLY A 216 -8.60 37.79 -13.72
CA GLY A 216 -7.44 37.68 -12.85
C GLY A 216 -7.37 36.38 -12.04
N GLU A 217 -8.37 35.57 -12.13
CA GLU A 217 -8.37 34.19 -11.57
C GLU A 217 -7.54 33.24 -12.45
N GLN A 218 -7.24 32.08 -11.93
CA GLN A 218 -6.45 31.07 -12.62
C GLN A 218 -7.15 29.72 -12.60
N TYR A 219 -6.92 28.94 -13.62
CA TYR A 219 -7.27 27.52 -13.67
C TYR A 219 -6.07 26.68 -14.09
N THR A 220 -6.05 25.43 -13.64
CA THR A 220 -4.98 24.50 -13.99
C THR A 220 -5.52 23.52 -15.04
N ILE A 221 -4.86 23.45 -16.20
CA ILE A 221 -5.07 22.35 -17.14
C ILE A 221 -4.05 21.29 -16.77
N ARG A 222 -4.53 20.08 -16.52
CA ARG A 222 -3.68 18.94 -16.18
C ARG A 222 -4.29 17.62 -16.65
N PRO A 223 -3.49 16.54 -16.72
CA PRO A 223 -4.07 15.20 -16.88
C PRO A 223 -5.06 14.92 -15.73
N ILE A 224 -6.08 14.13 -16.06
CA ILE A 224 -7.03 13.70 -15.04
C ILE A 224 -6.32 12.86 -14.00
N HIS A 225 -6.61 13.13 -12.73
CA HIS A 225 -6.07 12.38 -11.59
C HIS A 225 -7.08 11.34 -11.12
N PRO A 226 -6.66 10.18 -10.61
CA PRO A 226 -7.60 9.22 -10.03
C PRO A 226 -8.50 9.79 -8.93
N ASP A 227 -7.98 10.75 -8.16
CA ASP A 227 -8.73 11.44 -7.09
C ASP A 227 -9.77 12.45 -7.61
N ASP A 228 -9.82 12.69 -8.92
CA ASP A 228 -10.83 13.58 -9.55
C ASP A 228 -12.21 12.92 -9.68
N ALA A 229 -12.40 11.71 -9.20
CA ALA A 229 -13.63 10.97 -9.35
C ALA A 229 -14.85 11.74 -8.85
N ASP A 230 -14.78 12.33 -7.66
CA ASP A 230 -15.89 13.10 -7.08
C ASP A 230 -16.14 14.41 -7.81
N MET A 231 -15.08 15.12 -8.25
CA MET A 231 -15.19 16.32 -9.05
C MET A 231 -15.81 16.03 -10.42
N LEU A 232 -15.38 14.95 -11.07
CA LEU A 232 -15.94 14.51 -12.34
C LEU A 232 -17.44 14.15 -12.20
N GLN A 233 -17.81 13.45 -11.14
CA GLN A 233 -19.19 13.10 -10.85
C GLN A 233 -20.04 14.35 -10.61
N THR A 234 -19.52 15.33 -9.87
CA THR A 234 -20.16 16.60 -9.61
C THR A 234 -20.36 17.40 -10.92
N LEU A 235 -19.34 17.44 -11.76
CA LEU A 235 -19.45 18.06 -13.10
C LEU A 235 -20.57 17.40 -13.90
N VAL A 236 -20.62 16.07 -13.98
CA VAL A 236 -21.64 15.36 -14.77
C VAL A 236 -23.04 15.64 -14.24
N ARG A 237 -23.24 15.70 -12.93
CA ARG A 237 -24.51 16.05 -12.31
C ARG A 237 -24.94 17.49 -12.61
N SER A 238 -24.00 18.42 -12.72
CA SER A 238 -24.26 19.85 -13.01
C SER A 238 -24.61 20.14 -14.47
N LEU A 239 -24.29 19.23 -15.41
CA LEU A 239 -24.58 19.42 -16.83
C LEU A 239 -26.07 19.42 -17.10
N SER A 240 -26.51 20.21 -18.12
CA SER A 240 -27.87 20.15 -18.65
C SER A 240 -28.16 18.77 -19.24
N SER A 241 -29.44 18.39 -19.35
CA SER A 241 -29.85 17.13 -19.98
C SER A 241 -29.37 17.03 -21.44
N GLU A 242 -29.37 18.15 -22.15
CA GLU A 242 -28.88 18.24 -23.51
C GLU A 242 -27.36 18.02 -23.59
N SER A 243 -26.59 18.70 -22.73
CA SER A 243 -25.11 18.55 -22.66
C SER A 243 -24.71 17.12 -22.29
N ARG A 244 -25.41 16.49 -21.33
CA ARG A 244 -25.21 15.08 -20.99
C ARG A 244 -25.47 14.15 -22.18
N TYR A 245 -26.59 14.37 -22.89
CA TYR A 245 -26.93 13.56 -24.04
C TYR A 245 -25.86 13.67 -25.13
N PHE A 246 -25.42 14.89 -25.49
CA PHE A 246 -24.37 15.06 -26.49
C PHE A 246 -23.03 14.44 -26.09
N ARG A 247 -22.72 14.40 -24.80
CA ARG A 247 -21.46 13.84 -24.34
C ARG A 247 -21.46 12.32 -24.19
N PHE A 248 -22.56 11.74 -23.70
CA PHE A 248 -22.64 10.32 -23.36
C PHE A 248 -23.61 9.51 -24.21
N VAL A 249 -24.33 10.16 -25.14
CA VAL A 249 -25.41 9.55 -25.96
C VAL A 249 -26.41 8.79 -25.07
N SER A 250 -26.65 9.31 -23.86
CA SER A 250 -27.47 8.69 -22.81
C SER A 250 -28.13 9.77 -21.95
N SER A 251 -29.25 9.44 -21.36
CA SER A 251 -29.97 10.28 -20.39
C SER A 251 -29.49 10.10 -18.93
N MET A 252 -28.34 9.45 -18.71
CA MET A 252 -27.84 9.21 -17.37
C MET A 252 -27.63 10.50 -16.60
N HIS A 253 -28.01 10.52 -15.32
CA HIS A 253 -27.84 11.66 -14.45
C HIS A 253 -26.47 11.67 -13.74
N GLU A 254 -25.86 10.52 -13.62
CA GLU A 254 -24.54 10.31 -13.00
C GLU A 254 -23.81 9.14 -13.67
N LEU A 255 -22.50 9.12 -13.55
CA LEU A 255 -21.68 8.04 -14.05
C LEU A 255 -21.77 6.82 -13.12
N PRO A 256 -22.06 5.61 -13.65
CA PRO A 256 -21.91 4.39 -12.87
C PRO A 256 -20.47 4.23 -12.36
N PRO A 257 -20.25 3.58 -11.20
CA PRO A 257 -18.91 3.44 -10.60
C PRO A 257 -17.85 2.88 -11.55
N GLN A 258 -18.21 1.90 -12.38
CA GLN A 258 -17.30 1.32 -13.38
C GLN A 258 -16.88 2.32 -14.45
N MET A 259 -17.81 3.17 -14.90
CA MET A 259 -17.52 4.20 -15.91
C MET A 259 -16.70 5.33 -15.29
N LEU A 260 -16.98 5.71 -14.05
CA LEU A 260 -16.21 6.70 -13.31
C LEU A 260 -14.76 6.27 -13.16
N SER A 261 -14.54 5.05 -12.70
CA SER A 261 -13.20 4.45 -12.62
C SER A 261 -12.51 4.43 -13.99
N ARG A 262 -13.21 4.03 -15.05
CA ARG A 262 -12.65 3.97 -16.40
C ARG A 262 -12.21 5.35 -16.92
N PHE A 263 -12.83 6.42 -16.48
CA PHE A 263 -12.46 7.78 -16.89
C PHE A 263 -11.36 8.40 -16.05
N THR A 264 -11.18 7.96 -14.81
CA THR A 264 -10.19 8.53 -13.88
C THR A 264 -8.94 7.66 -13.68
N LEU A 265 -9.06 6.34 -13.88
CA LEU A 265 -7.94 5.39 -13.80
C LEU A 265 -7.50 5.03 -15.22
N ILE A 266 -6.75 5.92 -15.84
CA ILE A 266 -6.27 5.74 -17.21
C ILE A 266 -4.80 5.33 -17.22
N ASP A 267 -4.42 4.56 -18.24
CA ASP A 267 -3.03 4.27 -18.57
C ASP A 267 -2.46 5.45 -19.36
N TYR A 268 -1.71 6.32 -18.71
CA TYR A 268 -1.18 7.56 -19.32
C TYR A 268 -0.22 7.33 -20.50
N ASP A 269 0.28 6.10 -20.69
CA ASP A 269 1.06 5.73 -21.87
C ASP A 269 0.17 5.55 -23.12
N ARG A 270 -1.08 5.14 -22.93
CA ARG A 270 -2.01 4.82 -24.00
C ARG A 270 -3.14 5.80 -24.14
N GLU A 271 -3.51 6.47 -23.07
CA GLU A 271 -4.65 7.37 -23.01
C GLU A 271 -4.30 8.65 -22.29
N MET A 272 -4.83 9.77 -22.74
CA MET A 272 -4.67 11.05 -22.08
C MET A 272 -6.05 11.74 -22.00
N ALA A 273 -6.47 12.06 -20.79
CA ALA A 273 -7.60 12.91 -20.53
C ALA A 273 -7.10 14.17 -19.81
N LEU A 274 -7.41 15.34 -20.33
CA LEU A 274 -7.08 16.62 -19.71
C LEU A 274 -8.32 17.21 -19.05
N VAL A 275 -8.15 17.72 -17.85
CA VAL A 275 -9.16 18.45 -17.09
C VAL A 275 -8.70 19.88 -16.85
N ALA A 276 -9.65 20.81 -16.82
CA ALA A 276 -9.42 22.17 -16.37
C ALA A 276 -10.01 22.28 -14.95
N VAL A 277 -9.17 22.45 -13.96
CA VAL A 277 -9.56 22.56 -12.56
C VAL A 277 -9.50 24.02 -12.14
N TYR A 278 -10.61 24.50 -11.63
CA TYR A 278 -10.73 25.82 -11.03
C TYR A 278 -10.94 25.68 -9.53
N THR A 279 -10.08 26.34 -8.75
CA THR A 279 -10.19 26.35 -7.29
C THR A 279 -10.82 27.66 -6.86
N GLU A 280 -12.03 27.61 -6.33
CA GLU A 280 -12.72 28.77 -5.81
C GLU A 280 -12.26 29.05 -4.38
N ARG A 281 -11.77 30.27 -4.10
CA ARG A 281 -11.43 30.70 -2.76
C ARG A 281 -12.64 31.35 -2.12
N LYS A 282 -13.30 30.68 -1.20
CA LYS A 282 -14.39 31.22 -0.40
C LYS A 282 -13.88 31.67 0.94
N ALA A 283 -14.29 32.87 1.37
CA ALA A 283 -14.10 33.28 2.77
C ALA A 283 -15.02 32.39 3.64
N GLY A 284 -14.41 31.63 4.55
CA GLY A 284 -15.15 30.87 5.56
C GLY A 284 -15.89 31.83 6.53
N GLU A 285 -16.86 31.28 7.26
CA GLU A 285 -17.63 32.04 8.24
C GLU A 285 -16.75 32.69 9.34
N ASP A 286 -15.56 32.19 9.57
CA ASP A 286 -14.57 32.69 10.55
C ASP A 286 -13.49 33.61 9.92
N GLY A 287 -13.62 34.00 8.65
CA GLY A 287 -12.67 34.87 7.95
C GLY A 287 -11.39 34.18 7.46
N GLU A 288 -11.24 32.90 7.64
CA GLU A 288 -10.19 32.09 6.98
C GLU A 288 -10.58 31.78 5.54
N MET A 289 -9.57 31.82 4.65
CA MET A 289 -9.77 31.47 3.22
C MET A 289 -9.78 29.95 3.07
N VAL A 290 -10.93 29.38 2.71
CA VAL A 290 -11.08 27.95 2.42
C VAL A 290 -11.01 27.74 0.91
N GLU A 291 -10.11 26.87 0.47
CA GLU A 291 -10.02 26.44 -0.93
C GLU A 291 -11.02 25.30 -1.17
N THR A 292 -11.89 25.46 -2.16
CA THR A 292 -12.83 24.43 -2.60
C THR A 292 -12.59 24.20 -4.09
N SER A 293 -12.22 22.97 -4.47
CA SER A 293 -12.01 22.54 -5.86
C SER A 293 -13.25 21.92 -6.46
#